data_96110401f2cbda2da5676f71504639d2
#
_entry.id   96110401f2cbda2da5676f71504639d2
#
_cell.length_a   1.000
_cell.length_b   1.000
_cell.length_c   1.000
_cell.angle_alpha   90.00
_cell.angle_beta   90.00
_cell.angle_gamma   90.00
#
_symmetry.space_group_name_H-M   'P 1'
#
loop_
_entity.id
_entity.type
_entity.pdbx_description
1 polymer ?
#
loop_
_entity_poly.entity_id
_entity_poly.type
_entity_poly.pdbx_seq_one_letter_code
_entity_poly.pdbx_strand_id
1 'polypeptide(L)'
;LAILKAKSPSCGSGVIYDGTHTHTLAEGDGVFARLLRREGVCVVSEDMVESCKPSVEHPVAIVLGTGLGHLAALVKPVRRIDYHDIEGFPRDARPVRGHSFEATIGTIDGVPVVVYPGRIHLYQGYSAEEVTALVRHAHRLGCRDIFFACATGAVPGNAHVGLGILTDQVNLTGQNPLAGSNLRDVETPFVGMTDAYTPYLRTLARGVADDLGITVEEGVFAGVMGPCFETPAEVAMLRGMDVSYTGFSTALEVILAHALGMNVLGMTLASNESGDPKMSHQSVLEAAERHADDFERLVRGVLRLL
;
A
#
# COMPACT_ATOMS: atom_id res chain seq x y z
N LEU A 1 -11.00 -16.09 5.23
CA LEU A 1 -9.88 -16.71 4.54
C LEU A 1 -10.01 -18.23 4.61
N ALA A 2 -9.85 -18.93 3.50
CA ALA A 2 -9.75 -20.37 3.45
C ALA A 2 -8.40 -20.77 2.86
N ILE A 3 -7.63 -21.60 3.58
CA ILE A 3 -6.39 -22.17 3.10
C ILE A 3 -6.72 -23.58 2.59
N LEU A 4 -6.52 -23.82 1.30
CA LEU A 4 -6.89 -25.06 0.67
C LEU A 4 -5.66 -25.78 0.11
N LYS A 5 -5.77 -27.10 -0.03
CA LYS A 5 -4.69 -27.94 -0.56
C LYS A 5 -4.35 -27.55 -1.99
N ALA A 6 -3.06 -27.33 -2.27
CA ALA A 6 -2.58 -27.00 -3.61
C ALA A 6 -2.89 -28.11 -4.63
N LYS A 7 -3.10 -27.72 -5.87
CA LYS A 7 -3.28 -28.59 -7.04
C LYS A 7 -4.43 -29.62 -6.97
N SER A 8 -5.27 -29.55 -5.92
CA SER A 8 -6.39 -30.46 -5.77
C SER A 8 -7.54 -30.14 -6.75
N PRO A 9 -8.07 -31.09 -7.53
CA PRO A 9 -9.23 -30.87 -8.39
C PRO A 9 -10.49 -30.45 -7.64
N SER A 10 -10.60 -30.82 -6.37
CA SER A 10 -11.77 -30.47 -5.53
C SER A 10 -11.60 -29.13 -4.79
N CYS A 11 -10.41 -28.80 -4.32
CA CYS A 11 -10.21 -27.66 -3.46
C CYS A 11 -8.96 -26.78 -3.79
N GLY A 12 -8.19 -27.12 -4.82
CA GLY A 12 -7.03 -26.30 -5.24
C GLY A 12 -7.44 -24.93 -5.76
N SER A 13 -6.52 -23.98 -5.73
CA SER A 13 -6.73 -22.61 -6.20
C SER A 13 -5.65 -22.23 -7.22
N GLY A 14 -6.07 -21.67 -8.36
CA GLY A 14 -5.23 -21.16 -9.43
C GLY A 14 -4.72 -22.23 -10.41
N VAL A 15 -4.10 -23.30 -9.91
CA VAL A 15 -3.63 -24.43 -10.71
C VAL A 15 -4.05 -25.75 -10.05
N ILE A 16 -4.70 -26.63 -10.81
CA ILE A 16 -5.21 -27.91 -10.32
C ILE A 16 -4.85 -29.04 -11.27
N TYR A 17 -4.90 -30.29 -10.79
CA TYR A 17 -4.87 -31.44 -11.70
C TYR A 17 -6.16 -31.51 -12.53
N ASP A 18 -6.03 -31.85 -13.81
CA ASP A 18 -7.14 -31.88 -14.78
C ASP A 18 -8.17 -33.03 -14.55
N GLY A 19 -7.92 -33.89 -13.57
CA GLY A 19 -8.77 -35.03 -13.23
C GLY A 19 -8.56 -36.27 -14.10
N THR A 20 -7.65 -36.27 -15.05
CA THR A 20 -7.38 -37.43 -15.93
C THR A 20 -6.51 -38.51 -15.29
N HIS A 21 -6.02 -38.26 -14.06
CA HIS A 21 -5.07 -39.14 -13.34
C HIS A 21 -3.70 -39.30 -14.01
N THR A 22 -3.36 -38.40 -14.96
CA THR A 22 -2.07 -38.38 -15.65
C THR A 22 -1.08 -37.38 -15.04
N HIS A 23 -1.40 -36.79 -13.89
CA HIS A 23 -0.64 -35.71 -13.23
C HIS A 23 -0.50 -34.44 -14.11
N THR A 24 -1.41 -34.23 -15.06
CA THR A 24 -1.44 -33.02 -15.87
C THR A 24 -2.07 -31.87 -15.07
N LEU A 25 -1.40 -30.71 -15.08
CA LEU A 25 -1.89 -29.49 -14.43
C LEU A 25 -2.65 -28.63 -15.43
N ALA A 26 -3.75 -28.04 -14.98
CA ALA A 26 -4.55 -27.08 -15.73
C ALA A 26 -4.78 -25.81 -14.88
N GLU A 27 -4.87 -24.66 -15.53
CA GLU A 27 -5.26 -23.42 -14.87
C GLU A 27 -6.73 -23.51 -14.44
N GLY A 28 -7.01 -23.12 -13.20
CA GLY A 28 -8.36 -23.09 -12.67
C GLY A 28 -8.43 -23.38 -11.17
N ASP A 29 -9.62 -23.20 -10.65
CA ASP A 29 -9.94 -23.50 -9.25
C ASP A 29 -10.71 -24.81 -9.13
N GLY A 30 -10.43 -25.56 -8.07
CA GLY A 30 -11.24 -26.71 -7.68
C GLY A 30 -12.68 -26.30 -7.32
N VAL A 31 -13.58 -27.27 -7.35
CA VAL A 31 -15.02 -27.02 -7.16
C VAL A 31 -15.30 -26.25 -5.85
N PHE A 32 -14.66 -26.66 -4.76
CA PHE A 32 -14.84 -26.04 -3.44
C PHE A 32 -14.22 -24.64 -3.37
N ALA A 33 -13.06 -24.44 -3.97
CA ALA A 33 -12.44 -23.11 -4.06
C ALA A 33 -13.33 -22.12 -4.81
N ARG A 34 -13.91 -22.54 -5.94
CA ARG A 34 -14.88 -21.71 -6.70
C ARG A 34 -16.13 -21.38 -5.89
N LEU A 35 -16.65 -22.34 -5.14
CA LEU A 35 -17.83 -22.12 -4.30
C LEU A 35 -17.53 -21.07 -3.22
N LEU A 36 -16.42 -21.20 -2.51
CA LEU A 36 -16.01 -20.26 -1.46
C LEU A 36 -15.79 -18.85 -2.01
N ARG A 37 -15.12 -18.71 -3.18
CA ARG A 37 -14.94 -17.40 -3.84
C ARG A 37 -16.27 -16.76 -4.24
N ARG A 38 -17.23 -17.57 -4.70
CA ARG A 38 -18.59 -17.11 -5.03
C ARG A 38 -19.33 -16.59 -3.80
N GLU A 39 -19.08 -17.16 -2.64
CA GLU A 39 -19.63 -16.72 -1.34
C GLU A 39 -18.78 -15.61 -0.69
N GLY A 40 -17.85 -14.99 -1.44
CA GLY A 40 -17.02 -13.89 -0.96
C GLY A 40 -15.87 -14.30 -0.03
N VAL A 41 -15.60 -15.61 0.11
CA VAL A 41 -14.48 -16.08 0.93
C VAL A 41 -13.19 -16.02 0.13
N CYS A 42 -12.18 -15.33 0.65
CA CYS A 42 -10.85 -15.37 0.06
C CYS A 42 -10.26 -16.77 0.19
N VAL A 43 -9.77 -17.30 -0.93
CA VAL A 43 -9.20 -18.65 -1.02
C VAL A 43 -7.75 -18.55 -1.47
N VAL A 44 -6.84 -19.12 -0.69
CA VAL A 44 -5.41 -19.29 -1.02
C VAL A 44 -5.04 -20.77 -0.98
N SER A 45 -4.04 -21.18 -1.76
CA SER A 45 -3.48 -22.53 -1.66
C SER A 45 -2.44 -22.60 -0.54
N GLU A 46 -2.19 -23.80 -0.03
CA GLU A 46 -1.13 -24.04 0.96
C GLU A 46 0.27 -23.63 0.43
N ASP A 47 0.51 -23.79 -0.88
CA ASP A 47 1.77 -23.36 -1.51
C ASP A 47 1.93 -21.83 -1.44
N MET A 48 0.84 -21.07 -1.57
CA MET A 48 0.83 -19.63 -1.40
C MET A 48 1.09 -19.25 0.05
N VAL A 49 0.58 -20.03 1.01
CA VAL A 49 0.86 -19.81 2.44
C VAL A 49 2.31 -20.13 2.76
N GLU A 50 2.91 -21.12 2.14
CA GLU A 50 4.34 -21.41 2.32
C GLU A 50 5.26 -20.34 1.69
N SER A 51 4.88 -19.79 0.56
CA SER A 51 5.56 -18.63 -0.04
C SER A 51 5.30 -17.32 0.73
N CYS A 52 4.20 -17.28 1.49
CA CYS A 52 3.76 -16.18 2.35
C CYS A 52 4.09 -16.40 3.83
N LYS A 53 4.86 -17.44 4.20
CA LYS A 53 5.37 -17.51 5.58
C LYS A 53 6.17 -16.26 5.84
N PRO A 54 5.83 -15.48 6.89
CA PRO A 54 6.59 -14.30 7.22
C PRO A 54 8.02 -14.75 7.45
N SER A 55 8.91 -14.35 6.56
CA SER A 55 10.31 -14.42 6.92
C SER A 55 10.50 -13.29 7.93
N VAL A 56 10.39 -13.63 9.22
CA VAL A 56 10.75 -12.76 10.36
C VAL A 56 12.19 -12.20 10.20
N GLU A 57 12.90 -12.65 9.20
CA GLU A 57 14.24 -12.24 8.82
C GLU A 57 14.30 -10.92 8.03
N HIS A 58 13.19 -10.47 7.42
CA HIS A 58 13.18 -9.24 6.62
C HIS A 58 12.34 -8.16 7.28
N PRO A 59 12.86 -6.92 7.42
CA PRO A 59 12.07 -5.84 7.98
C PRO A 59 10.92 -5.45 7.03
N VAL A 60 9.78 -5.08 7.60
CA VAL A 60 8.67 -4.47 6.88
C VAL A 60 8.92 -2.97 6.77
N ALA A 61 8.87 -2.43 5.56
CA ALA A 61 8.94 -0.99 5.35
C ALA A 61 7.56 -0.35 5.56
N ILE A 62 7.50 0.78 6.27
CA ILE A 62 6.27 1.52 6.50
C ILE A 62 6.52 2.99 6.15
N VAL A 63 5.86 3.49 5.10
CA VAL A 63 5.96 4.88 4.64
C VAL A 63 4.70 5.62 5.06
N LEU A 64 4.84 6.57 5.97
CA LEU A 64 3.73 7.30 6.59
C LEU A 64 3.47 8.62 5.87
N GLY A 65 2.19 8.97 5.72
CA GLY A 65 1.73 10.24 5.18
C GLY A 65 1.39 11.26 6.27
N THR A 66 0.83 12.38 5.82
CA THR A 66 0.44 13.52 6.65
C THR A 66 -0.43 13.10 7.84
N GLY A 67 -0.03 13.47 9.04
CA GLY A 67 -0.76 13.21 10.27
C GLY A 67 -0.61 11.80 10.85
N LEU A 68 0.02 10.85 10.12
CA LEU A 68 0.21 9.46 10.57
C LEU A 68 1.59 9.21 11.19
N GLY A 69 2.42 10.25 11.30
CA GLY A 69 3.80 10.14 11.80
C GLY A 69 3.94 9.65 13.25
N HIS A 70 2.87 9.67 14.05
CA HIS A 70 2.86 9.16 15.42
C HIS A 70 3.22 7.67 15.52
N LEU A 71 2.91 6.87 14.50
CA LEU A 71 3.32 5.46 14.41
C LEU A 71 4.84 5.24 14.54
N ALA A 72 5.65 6.22 14.16
CA ALA A 72 7.09 6.13 14.33
C ALA A 72 7.52 6.08 15.81
N ALA A 73 6.70 6.60 16.73
CA ALA A 73 6.95 6.54 18.17
C ALA A 73 6.79 5.12 18.76
N LEU A 74 6.09 4.21 18.06
CA LEU A 74 5.93 2.82 18.49
C LEU A 74 7.18 1.97 18.27
N VAL A 75 8.09 2.42 17.42
CA VAL A 75 9.30 1.67 17.10
C VAL A 75 10.23 1.68 18.32
N LYS A 76 10.65 0.49 18.76
CA LYS A 76 11.82 0.35 19.64
C LYS A 76 13.06 0.52 18.77
N PRO A 77 13.73 1.69 18.80
CA PRO A 77 14.73 2.02 17.79
C PRO A 77 16.03 1.27 18.02
N VAL A 78 16.59 0.76 16.93
CA VAL A 78 17.96 0.21 16.87
C VAL A 78 18.88 1.22 16.15
N ARG A 79 18.37 1.87 15.11
CA ARG A 79 19.11 2.84 14.30
C ARG A 79 18.18 3.89 13.74
N ARG A 80 18.68 5.12 13.61
CA ARG A 80 18.02 6.23 12.91
C ARG A 80 18.87 6.66 11.71
N ILE A 81 18.23 7.07 10.64
CA ILE A 81 18.86 7.45 9.37
C ILE A 81 18.23 8.76 8.92
N ASP A 82 19.04 9.82 8.77
CA ASP A 82 18.60 11.05 8.12
C ASP A 82 18.33 10.76 6.63
N TYR A 83 17.21 11.25 6.09
CA TYR A 83 16.87 11.03 4.69
C TYR A 83 17.89 11.63 3.73
N HIS A 84 18.58 12.69 4.12
CA HIS A 84 19.64 13.30 3.31
C HIS A 84 20.87 12.40 3.12
N ASP A 85 21.00 11.34 3.95
CA ASP A 85 22.00 10.28 3.81
C ASP A 85 21.54 9.14 2.91
N ILE A 86 20.24 9.13 2.49
CA ILE A 86 19.68 8.12 1.59
C ILE A 86 20.04 8.45 0.15
N GLU A 87 20.62 7.50 -0.57
CA GLU A 87 20.95 7.65 -1.98
C GLU A 87 19.71 7.95 -2.83
N GLY A 88 19.78 9.01 -3.64
CA GLY A 88 18.68 9.48 -4.49
C GLY A 88 17.68 10.39 -3.79
N PHE A 89 17.79 10.59 -2.47
CA PHE A 89 16.97 11.59 -1.78
C PHE A 89 17.62 12.99 -1.92
N PRO A 90 16.83 14.06 -2.26
CA PRO A 90 17.40 15.39 -2.49
C PRO A 90 17.98 15.99 -1.21
N ARG A 91 19.19 16.49 -1.28
CA ARG A 91 19.92 17.07 -0.13
C ARG A 91 19.35 18.40 0.38
N ASP A 92 18.62 19.10 -0.46
CA ASP A 92 17.98 20.39 -0.15
C ASP A 92 16.48 20.23 0.20
N ALA A 93 15.99 18.99 0.22
CA ALA A 93 14.59 18.69 0.52
C ALA A 93 14.19 19.22 1.91
N ARG A 94 12.98 19.73 2.00
CA ARG A 94 12.37 20.20 3.24
C ARG A 94 11.08 19.46 3.52
N PRO A 95 10.87 19.02 4.78
CA PRO A 95 9.63 18.34 5.12
C PRO A 95 8.45 19.31 5.03
N VAL A 96 7.33 18.84 4.49
CA VAL A 96 6.05 19.52 4.64
C VAL A 96 5.55 19.33 6.07
N ARG A 97 4.64 20.20 6.52
CA ARG A 97 4.07 20.12 7.87
C ARG A 97 3.43 18.73 8.11
N GLY A 98 3.79 18.10 9.21
CA GLY A 98 3.31 16.74 9.55
C GLY A 98 4.22 15.61 9.04
N HIS A 99 5.36 15.93 8.41
CA HIS A 99 6.39 14.97 8.00
C HIS A 99 7.68 15.17 8.77
N SER A 100 8.47 14.10 8.92
CA SER A 100 9.83 14.12 9.42
C SER A 100 10.73 13.39 8.44
N PHE A 101 12.01 13.77 8.38
CA PHE A 101 12.99 13.19 7.47
C PHE A 101 14.05 12.36 8.22
N GLU A 102 13.58 11.56 9.18
CA GLU A 102 14.43 10.61 9.91
C GLU A 102 13.76 9.23 9.91
N ALA A 103 14.30 8.29 9.14
CA ALA A 103 13.84 6.90 9.17
C ALA A 103 14.31 6.21 10.46
N THR A 104 13.47 5.36 11.01
CA THR A 104 13.78 4.57 12.21
C THR A 104 13.75 3.08 11.86
N ILE A 105 14.87 2.41 12.06
CA ILE A 105 14.98 0.94 12.00
C ILE A 105 14.86 0.41 13.43
N GLY A 106 14.03 -0.61 13.61
CA GLY A 106 13.81 -1.22 14.93
C GLY A 106 12.74 -2.29 14.88
N THR A 107 11.95 -2.38 15.96
CA THR A 107 10.84 -3.34 16.03
C THR A 107 9.55 -2.69 16.52
N ILE A 108 8.41 -3.13 16.00
CA ILE A 108 7.07 -2.89 16.54
C ILE A 108 6.53 -4.26 16.97
N ASP A 109 6.17 -4.41 18.26
CA ASP A 109 5.69 -5.66 18.85
C ASP A 109 6.59 -6.89 18.57
N GLY A 110 7.91 -6.66 18.40
CA GLY A 110 8.89 -7.70 18.08
C GLY A 110 9.12 -7.93 16.58
N VAL A 111 8.28 -7.38 15.72
CA VAL A 111 8.43 -7.48 14.25
C VAL A 111 9.45 -6.45 13.77
N PRO A 112 10.48 -6.85 13.00
CA PRO A 112 11.45 -5.92 12.43
C PRO A 112 10.78 -4.95 11.44
N VAL A 113 11.04 -3.65 11.59
CA VAL A 113 10.47 -2.61 10.72
C VAL A 113 11.50 -1.55 10.35
N VAL A 114 11.24 -0.89 9.21
CA VAL A 114 11.84 0.38 8.82
C VAL A 114 10.71 1.38 8.64
N VAL A 115 10.59 2.36 9.51
CA VAL A 115 9.53 3.36 9.45
C VAL A 115 10.05 4.68 8.91
N TYR A 116 9.39 5.17 7.89
CA TYR A 116 9.60 6.46 7.23
C TYR A 116 8.45 7.41 7.61
N PRO A 117 8.62 8.32 8.57
CA PRO A 117 7.54 9.17 9.10
C PRO A 117 7.16 10.35 8.21
N GLY A 118 7.58 10.35 6.97
CA GLY A 118 7.26 11.35 5.96
C GLY A 118 7.86 11.02 4.61
N ARG A 119 7.52 11.84 3.62
CA ARG A 119 7.99 11.73 2.23
C ARG A 119 8.02 13.09 1.55
N ILE A 120 8.63 13.16 0.36
CA ILE A 120 8.54 14.29 -0.55
C ILE A 120 7.52 13.99 -1.65
N HIS A 121 7.06 15.03 -2.35
CA HIS A 121 5.96 14.93 -3.31
C HIS A 121 6.32 15.62 -4.64
N LEU A 122 5.68 15.19 -5.72
CA LEU A 122 5.86 15.79 -7.05
C LEU A 122 5.54 17.28 -7.08
N TYR A 123 4.50 17.73 -6.35
CA TYR A 123 4.12 19.15 -6.31
C TYR A 123 5.18 20.06 -5.66
N GLN A 124 6.16 19.50 -4.96
CA GLN A 124 7.32 20.23 -4.44
C GLN A 124 8.40 20.45 -5.50
N GLY A 125 8.21 19.93 -6.73
CA GLY A 125 9.14 20.07 -7.85
C GLY A 125 10.15 18.93 -7.98
N TYR A 126 10.03 17.87 -7.17
CA TYR A 126 10.91 16.70 -7.25
C TYR A 126 10.50 15.75 -8.38
N SER A 127 11.49 15.05 -8.93
CA SER A 127 11.30 14.06 -9.99
C SER A 127 10.67 12.76 -9.48
N ALA A 128 10.18 11.94 -10.40
CA ALA A 128 9.68 10.59 -10.07
C ALA A 128 10.75 9.70 -9.41
N GLU A 129 12.04 9.90 -9.76
CA GLU A 129 13.16 9.19 -9.14
C GLU A 129 13.34 9.59 -7.67
N GLU A 130 13.33 10.90 -7.39
CA GLU A 130 13.52 11.44 -6.05
C GLU A 130 12.37 11.08 -5.11
N VAL A 131 11.11 11.20 -5.55
CA VAL A 131 9.95 10.84 -4.71
C VAL A 131 9.87 9.35 -4.39
N THR A 132 10.55 8.51 -5.14
CA THR A 132 10.61 7.06 -4.91
C THR A 132 11.91 6.58 -4.24
N ALA A 133 12.80 7.49 -3.82
CA ALA A 133 14.09 7.15 -3.20
C ALA A 133 13.93 6.28 -1.94
N LEU A 134 12.88 6.51 -1.13
CA LEU A 134 12.61 5.73 0.08
C LEU A 134 12.27 4.27 -0.23
N VAL A 135 11.59 4.01 -1.34
CA VAL A 135 11.28 2.64 -1.80
C VAL A 135 12.55 1.89 -2.17
N ARG A 136 13.45 2.53 -2.93
CA ARG A 136 14.77 1.94 -3.25
C ARG A 136 15.59 1.67 -1.99
N HIS A 137 15.57 2.58 -1.03
CA HIS A 137 16.26 2.40 0.24
C HIS A 137 15.69 1.22 1.03
N ALA A 138 14.37 1.09 1.14
CA ALA A 138 13.72 -0.03 1.79
C ALA A 138 14.08 -1.38 1.13
N HIS A 139 14.03 -1.43 -0.21
CA HIS A 139 14.44 -2.62 -0.96
C HIS A 139 15.91 -3.01 -0.70
N ARG A 140 16.84 -2.04 -0.68
CA ARG A 140 18.26 -2.28 -0.37
C ARG A 140 18.50 -2.73 1.08
N LEU A 141 17.63 -2.38 2.01
CA LEU A 141 17.63 -2.90 3.38
C LEU A 141 17.06 -4.33 3.48
N GLY A 142 16.63 -4.91 2.37
CA GLY A 142 16.08 -6.26 2.30
C GLY A 142 14.60 -6.34 2.66
N CYS A 143 13.87 -5.22 2.72
CA CYS A 143 12.42 -5.25 2.92
C CYS A 143 11.74 -5.94 1.73
N ARG A 144 10.88 -6.91 2.03
CA ARG A 144 10.04 -7.60 1.03
C ARG A 144 8.63 -7.06 1.01
N ASP A 145 8.15 -6.59 2.14
CA ASP A 145 6.84 -6.01 2.33
C ASP A 145 6.97 -4.51 2.58
N ILE A 146 6.12 -3.73 1.92
CA ILE A 146 6.07 -2.28 2.11
C ILE A 146 4.63 -1.82 2.29
N PHE A 147 4.38 -1.07 3.37
CA PHE A 147 3.10 -0.48 3.70
C PHE A 147 3.13 1.01 3.39
N PHE A 148 2.24 1.45 2.54
CA PHE A 148 2.03 2.86 2.29
C PHE A 148 0.80 3.33 3.04
N ALA A 149 0.98 4.35 3.87
CA ALA A 149 -0.10 5.06 4.52
C ALA A 149 -0.19 6.48 3.95
N CYS A 150 -1.36 6.88 3.49
CA CYS A 150 -1.57 8.20 2.92
C CYS A 150 -2.86 8.85 3.41
N ALA A 151 -2.85 10.18 3.49
CA ALA A 151 -4.07 10.96 3.63
C ALA A 151 -4.64 11.23 2.22
N THR A 152 -5.95 11.10 2.06
CA THR A 152 -6.65 11.26 0.77
C THR A 152 -7.96 12.02 0.93
N GLY A 153 -8.54 12.43 -0.20
CA GLY A 153 -9.94 12.78 -0.32
C GLY A 153 -10.76 11.55 -0.74
N ALA A 154 -11.93 11.35 -0.14
CA ALA A 154 -12.91 10.37 -0.62
C ALA A 154 -13.66 10.94 -1.80
N VAL A 155 -13.82 10.19 -2.88
CA VAL A 155 -14.64 10.61 -4.03
C VAL A 155 -16.11 10.36 -3.72
N PRO A 156 -16.95 11.43 -3.64
CA PRO A 156 -18.34 11.28 -3.23
C PRO A 156 -19.12 10.32 -4.14
N GLY A 157 -19.79 9.34 -3.53
CA GLY A 157 -20.55 8.29 -4.22
C GLY A 157 -19.76 7.00 -4.47
N ASN A 158 -18.42 7.02 -4.37
CA ASN A 158 -17.57 5.84 -4.52
C ASN A 158 -16.88 5.43 -3.20
N ALA A 159 -16.72 6.38 -2.27
CA ALA A 159 -16.19 6.11 -0.92
C ALA A 159 -16.64 7.16 0.09
N HIS A 160 -16.43 6.85 1.37
CA HIS A 160 -16.71 7.74 2.50
C HIS A 160 -15.42 8.17 3.21
N VAL A 161 -15.54 9.22 4.01
CA VAL A 161 -14.47 9.66 4.91
C VAL A 161 -14.22 8.59 5.97
N GLY A 162 -12.95 8.23 6.20
CA GLY A 162 -12.56 7.17 7.13
C GLY A 162 -11.34 6.37 6.65
N LEU A 163 -11.12 5.21 7.23
CA LEU A 163 -10.02 4.33 6.85
C LEU A 163 -10.36 3.51 5.60
N GLY A 164 -9.37 3.33 4.73
CA GLY A 164 -9.52 2.53 3.53
C GLY A 164 -8.30 1.67 3.21
N ILE A 165 -8.54 0.61 2.44
CA ILE A 165 -7.52 -0.28 1.87
C ILE A 165 -7.52 -0.08 0.35
N LEU A 166 -6.36 0.24 -0.21
CA LEU A 166 -6.21 0.47 -1.64
C LEU A 166 -6.14 -0.87 -2.38
N THR A 167 -6.96 -1.01 -3.42
CA THR A 167 -7.05 -2.24 -4.21
C THR A 167 -6.37 -2.15 -5.56
N ASP A 168 -6.35 -0.94 -6.14
CA ASP A 168 -5.79 -0.63 -7.44
C ASP A 168 -5.51 0.88 -7.52
N GLN A 169 -4.95 1.35 -8.63
CA GLN A 169 -4.68 2.77 -8.83
C GLN A 169 -4.83 3.25 -10.27
N VAL A 170 -5.15 4.53 -10.40
CA VAL A 170 -5.03 5.30 -11.64
C VAL A 170 -3.93 6.35 -11.46
N ASN A 171 -2.88 6.29 -12.25
CA ASN A 171 -1.80 7.27 -12.21
C ASN A 171 -2.12 8.44 -13.14
N LEU A 172 -2.59 9.55 -12.58
CA LEU A 172 -2.87 10.80 -13.27
C LEU A 172 -1.79 11.87 -13.08
N THR A 173 -0.62 11.48 -12.53
CA THR A 173 0.48 12.43 -12.28
C THR A 173 1.21 12.88 -13.54
N GLY A 174 1.05 12.17 -14.66
CA GLY A 174 1.84 12.38 -15.87
C GLY A 174 3.31 11.94 -15.74
N GLN A 175 3.69 11.28 -14.65
CA GLN A 175 5.05 10.80 -14.34
C GLN A 175 5.07 9.28 -14.18
N ASN A 176 6.25 8.67 -14.40
CA ASN A 176 6.46 7.25 -14.17
C ASN A 176 7.89 7.01 -13.66
N PRO A 177 8.10 6.36 -12.50
CA PRO A 177 9.43 6.13 -11.93
C PRO A 177 10.27 5.12 -12.72
N LEU A 178 9.66 4.38 -13.66
CA LEU A 178 10.35 3.43 -14.54
C LEU A 178 10.72 4.05 -15.89
N ALA A 179 10.41 5.32 -16.13
CA ALA A 179 10.79 6.02 -17.36
C ALA A 179 12.25 6.49 -17.32
N GLY A 180 12.92 6.44 -18.48
CA GLY A 180 14.29 6.96 -18.63
C GLY A 180 15.37 6.04 -18.06
N SER A 181 16.40 6.64 -17.41
CA SER A 181 17.57 5.92 -16.88
C SER A 181 17.39 5.30 -15.50
N ASN A 182 16.18 5.37 -14.92
CA ASN A 182 15.89 5.00 -13.53
C ASN A 182 15.76 3.49 -13.30
N LEU A 183 16.23 2.68 -14.25
CA LEU A 183 16.10 1.21 -14.24
C LEU A 183 17.21 0.47 -13.49
N ARG A 184 18.04 1.18 -12.71
CA ARG A 184 19.25 0.58 -12.10
C ARG A 184 18.98 -0.65 -11.22
N ASP A 185 17.81 -0.71 -10.59
CA ASP A 185 17.45 -1.77 -9.65
C ASP A 185 16.29 -2.65 -10.17
N VAL A 186 15.83 -2.43 -11.41
CA VAL A 186 14.67 -3.10 -12.00
C VAL A 186 15.11 -3.87 -13.25
N GLU A 187 14.77 -5.15 -13.33
CA GLU A 187 15.16 -6.03 -14.44
C GLU A 187 14.54 -5.60 -15.79
N THR A 188 13.29 -5.10 -15.76
CA THR A 188 12.56 -4.63 -16.94
C THR A 188 11.63 -3.48 -16.62
N PRO A 189 11.50 -2.45 -17.51
CA PRO A 189 10.51 -1.38 -17.27
C PRO A 189 9.06 -1.81 -17.57
N PHE A 190 8.88 -2.96 -18.23
CA PHE A 190 7.58 -3.45 -18.67
C PHE A 190 7.01 -4.40 -17.62
N VAL A 191 6.35 -3.82 -16.60
CA VAL A 191 5.83 -4.55 -15.45
C VAL A 191 4.31 -4.62 -15.53
N GLY A 192 3.74 -5.82 -15.34
CA GLY A 192 2.30 -6.00 -15.19
C GLY A 192 1.84 -5.44 -13.85
N MET A 193 0.82 -4.56 -13.83
CA MET A 193 0.39 -3.85 -12.63
C MET A 193 -0.89 -4.42 -11.99
N THR A 194 -1.42 -5.54 -12.50
CA THR A 194 -2.74 -6.08 -12.09
C THR A 194 -2.83 -6.36 -10.57
N ASP A 195 -1.75 -6.84 -9.97
CA ASP A 195 -1.69 -7.15 -8.53
C ASP A 195 -0.67 -6.27 -7.78
N ALA A 196 -0.50 -5.02 -8.22
CA ALA A 196 0.44 -4.09 -7.63
C ALA A 196 0.16 -3.82 -6.14
N TYR A 197 -1.11 -3.84 -5.74
CA TYR A 197 -1.53 -3.92 -4.35
C TYR A 197 -1.77 -5.39 -4.01
N THR A 198 -0.86 -6.00 -3.28
CA THR A 198 -0.78 -7.45 -3.08
C THR A 198 -2.07 -8.04 -2.47
N PRO A 199 -2.78 -8.93 -3.18
CA PRO A 199 -4.09 -9.43 -2.75
C PRO A 199 -4.09 -10.08 -1.37
N TYR A 200 -3.05 -10.84 -1.05
CA TYR A 200 -2.87 -11.46 0.25
C TYR A 200 -2.81 -10.41 1.38
N LEU A 201 -2.01 -9.33 1.23
CA LEU A 201 -1.89 -8.29 2.26
C LEU A 201 -3.20 -7.52 2.45
N ARG A 202 -3.94 -7.27 1.37
CA ARG A 202 -5.28 -6.65 1.43
C ARG A 202 -6.25 -7.51 2.23
N THR A 203 -6.28 -8.81 1.93
CA THR A 203 -7.13 -9.77 2.66
C THR A 203 -6.77 -9.83 4.13
N LEU A 204 -5.47 -9.84 4.45
CA LEU A 204 -4.98 -9.84 5.82
C LEU A 204 -5.42 -8.56 6.55
N ALA A 205 -5.22 -7.39 5.94
CA ALA A 205 -5.60 -6.11 6.54
C ALA A 205 -7.12 -6.01 6.78
N ARG A 206 -7.94 -6.49 5.85
CA ARG A 206 -9.40 -6.55 6.02
C ARG A 206 -9.80 -7.48 7.17
N GLY A 207 -9.22 -8.68 7.23
CA GLY A 207 -9.49 -9.62 8.33
C GLY A 207 -9.14 -9.06 9.68
N VAL A 208 -7.99 -8.37 9.78
CA VAL A 208 -7.58 -7.66 11.01
C VAL A 208 -8.56 -6.54 11.36
N ALA A 209 -9.03 -5.77 10.38
CA ALA A 209 -10.01 -4.70 10.61
C ALA A 209 -11.33 -5.29 11.17
N ASP A 210 -11.83 -6.36 10.55
CA ASP A 210 -13.03 -7.07 11.00
C ASP A 210 -12.89 -7.58 12.44
N ASP A 211 -11.78 -8.24 12.77
CA ASP A 211 -11.49 -8.76 14.10
C ASP A 211 -11.38 -7.67 15.18
N LEU A 212 -10.91 -6.49 14.80
CA LEU A 212 -10.76 -5.33 15.68
C LEU A 212 -12.02 -4.45 15.75
N GLY A 213 -13.03 -4.72 14.91
CA GLY A 213 -14.23 -3.88 14.77
C GLY A 213 -13.93 -2.52 14.16
N ILE A 214 -12.90 -2.42 13.32
CA ILE A 214 -12.51 -1.20 12.61
C ILE A 214 -13.19 -1.19 11.24
N THR A 215 -13.98 -0.16 10.95
CA THR A 215 -14.57 0.01 9.64
C THR A 215 -13.52 0.46 8.63
N VAL A 216 -13.35 -0.31 7.56
CA VAL A 216 -12.51 0.03 6.40
C VAL A 216 -13.28 -0.18 5.11
N GLU A 217 -13.05 0.67 4.11
CA GLU A 217 -13.59 0.49 2.77
C GLU A 217 -12.45 0.17 1.79
N GLU A 218 -12.69 -0.75 0.87
CA GLU A 218 -11.74 -1.05 -0.20
C GLU A 218 -12.01 -0.18 -1.42
N GLY A 219 -10.96 0.31 -2.10
CA GLY A 219 -11.18 1.15 -3.26
C GLY A 219 -9.96 1.49 -4.10
N VAL A 220 -10.23 2.04 -5.29
CA VAL A 220 -9.23 2.48 -6.26
C VAL A 220 -8.70 3.85 -5.90
N PHE A 221 -7.39 4.02 -5.97
CA PHE A 221 -6.69 5.28 -5.69
C PHE A 221 -6.32 6.02 -6.97
N ALA A 222 -6.61 7.32 -7.05
CA ALA A 222 -6.05 8.19 -8.08
C ALA A 222 -4.86 9.00 -7.52
N GLY A 223 -3.68 8.75 -8.04
CA GLY A 223 -2.52 9.61 -7.80
C GLY A 223 -2.55 10.81 -8.73
N VAL A 224 -2.64 12.01 -8.18
CA VAL A 224 -2.62 13.28 -8.93
C VAL A 224 -1.42 14.14 -8.56
N MET A 225 -1.08 15.12 -9.39
CA MET A 225 0.11 15.97 -9.18
C MET A 225 -0.01 16.83 -7.92
N GLY A 226 -1.17 17.40 -7.64
CA GLY A 226 -1.31 18.48 -6.64
C GLY A 226 -0.57 19.78 -7.05
N PRO A 227 -0.41 20.77 -6.15
CA PRO A 227 -0.94 20.82 -4.77
C PRO A 227 -2.40 21.29 -4.68
N CYS A 228 -3.04 21.66 -5.81
CA CYS A 228 -4.44 22.06 -5.82
C CYS A 228 -5.33 20.83 -5.58
N PHE A 229 -6.35 21.00 -4.75
CA PHE A 229 -7.42 20.02 -4.62
C PHE A 229 -8.30 20.01 -5.87
N GLU A 230 -9.06 18.93 -6.02
CA GLU A 230 -9.86 18.66 -7.21
C GLU A 230 -10.99 19.68 -7.41
N THR A 231 -11.17 20.10 -8.64
CA THR A 231 -12.36 20.85 -9.07
C THR A 231 -13.60 19.94 -9.13
N PRO A 232 -14.82 20.50 -9.12
CA PRO A 232 -16.04 19.69 -9.29
C PRO A 232 -16.06 18.83 -10.56
N ALA A 233 -15.44 19.30 -11.65
CA ALA A 233 -15.33 18.55 -12.91
C ALA A 233 -14.35 17.36 -12.79
N GLU A 234 -13.22 17.55 -12.11
CA GLU A 234 -12.28 16.49 -11.82
C GLU A 234 -12.88 15.43 -10.89
N VAL A 235 -13.65 15.85 -9.87
CA VAL A 235 -14.39 14.92 -9.00
C VAL A 235 -15.41 14.10 -9.81
N ALA A 236 -16.14 14.73 -10.74
CA ALA A 236 -17.07 14.01 -11.61
C ALA A 236 -16.36 13.01 -12.53
N MET A 237 -15.18 13.37 -13.06
CA MET A 237 -14.32 12.48 -13.85
C MET A 237 -13.85 11.28 -13.00
N LEU A 238 -13.30 11.51 -11.82
CA LEU A 238 -12.81 10.46 -10.91
C LEU A 238 -13.94 9.50 -10.52
N ARG A 239 -15.13 10.03 -10.22
CA ARG A 239 -16.31 9.22 -9.94
C ARG A 239 -16.69 8.32 -11.10
N GLY A 240 -16.67 8.83 -12.33
CA GLY A 240 -16.99 8.07 -13.54
C GLY A 240 -15.94 6.98 -13.89
N MET A 241 -14.75 7.04 -13.28
CA MET A 241 -13.69 6.04 -13.40
C MET A 241 -13.69 5.04 -12.24
N ASP A 242 -14.71 5.02 -11.39
CA ASP A 242 -14.82 4.20 -10.18
C ASP A 242 -13.67 4.42 -9.16
N VAL A 243 -13.03 5.59 -9.20
CA VAL A 243 -12.02 5.99 -8.22
C VAL A 243 -12.69 6.27 -6.88
N SER A 244 -12.15 5.70 -5.82
CA SER A 244 -12.62 5.84 -4.45
C SER A 244 -11.88 6.93 -3.68
N TYR A 245 -10.57 7.04 -3.92
CA TYR A 245 -9.68 7.92 -3.16
C TYR A 245 -8.76 8.69 -4.10
N THR A 246 -8.44 9.94 -3.75
CA THR A 246 -7.48 10.76 -4.50
C THR A 246 -6.46 11.39 -3.58
N GLY A 247 -5.21 11.54 -4.08
CA GLY A 247 -4.12 12.14 -3.30
C GLY A 247 -2.85 12.37 -4.12
N PHE A 248 -1.85 13.01 -3.50
CA PHE A 248 -0.66 13.53 -4.17
C PHE A 248 0.59 12.67 -3.98
N SER A 249 0.44 11.42 -3.53
CA SER A 249 1.56 10.51 -3.21
C SER A 249 1.26 9.08 -3.68
N THR A 250 2.04 8.13 -3.21
CA THR A 250 1.76 6.67 -3.24
C THR A 250 1.81 6.03 -4.62
N ALA A 251 1.12 6.57 -5.64
CA ALA A 251 1.01 5.89 -6.95
C ALA A 251 2.37 5.55 -7.58
N LEU A 252 3.32 6.48 -7.58
CA LEU A 252 4.66 6.23 -8.13
C LEU A 252 5.48 5.29 -7.25
N GLU A 253 5.31 5.41 -5.93
CA GLU A 253 5.98 4.56 -4.95
C GLU A 253 5.53 3.10 -5.11
N VAL A 254 4.22 2.86 -5.33
CA VAL A 254 3.66 1.53 -5.62
C VAL A 254 4.18 0.96 -6.93
N ILE A 255 4.24 1.77 -8.00
CA ILE A 255 4.81 1.33 -9.29
C ILE A 255 6.23 0.81 -9.09
N LEU A 256 7.07 1.58 -8.40
CA LEU A 256 8.45 1.17 -8.17
C LEU A 256 8.56 -0.04 -7.23
N ALA A 257 7.82 -0.05 -6.12
CA ALA A 257 7.85 -1.16 -5.17
C ALA A 257 7.48 -2.48 -5.84
N HIS A 258 6.41 -2.47 -6.63
CA HIS A 258 5.97 -3.63 -7.39
C HIS A 258 7.00 -4.06 -8.44
N ALA A 259 7.61 -3.12 -9.17
CA ALA A 259 8.69 -3.40 -10.13
C ALA A 259 9.94 -4.01 -9.48
N LEU A 260 10.22 -3.68 -8.22
CA LEU A 260 11.29 -4.27 -7.41
C LEU A 260 10.92 -5.62 -6.78
N GLY A 261 9.72 -6.15 -7.05
CA GLY A 261 9.24 -7.43 -6.52
C GLY A 261 8.82 -7.37 -5.05
N MET A 262 8.56 -6.17 -4.51
CA MET A 262 8.05 -6.02 -3.14
C MET A 262 6.53 -6.24 -3.10
N ASN A 263 6.05 -6.86 -2.02
CA ASN A 263 4.64 -6.92 -1.70
C ASN A 263 4.17 -5.57 -1.15
N VAL A 264 3.03 -5.08 -1.64
CA VAL A 264 2.54 -3.75 -1.29
C VAL A 264 1.18 -3.82 -0.58
N LEU A 265 1.09 -3.16 0.57
CA LEU A 265 -0.18 -2.82 1.22
C LEU A 265 -0.37 -1.31 1.16
N GLY A 266 -1.41 -0.85 0.48
CA GLY A 266 -1.85 0.54 0.51
C GLY A 266 -2.98 0.72 1.51
N MET A 267 -2.78 1.61 2.47
CA MET A 267 -3.81 2.03 3.43
C MET A 267 -4.00 3.53 3.32
N THR A 268 -5.22 3.98 3.43
CA THR A 268 -5.53 5.40 3.36
C THR A 268 -6.40 5.86 4.52
N LEU A 269 -6.21 7.10 4.89
CA LEU A 269 -7.16 7.86 5.67
C LEU A 269 -7.79 8.92 4.77
N ALA A 270 -9.02 8.68 4.34
CA ALA A 270 -9.81 9.69 3.67
C ALA A 270 -10.24 10.74 4.71
N SER A 271 -9.60 11.90 4.66
CA SER A 271 -9.77 12.96 5.67
C SER A 271 -11.00 13.85 5.40
N ASN A 272 -11.47 13.86 4.15
CA ASN A 272 -12.53 14.73 3.64
C ASN A 272 -13.15 14.13 2.39
N GLU A 273 -14.26 14.70 1.94
CA GLU A 273 -14.76 14.48 0.58
C GLU A 273 -13.97 15.33 -0.43
N SER A 274 -13.60 14.74 -1.58
CA SER A 274 -12.96 15.45 -2.68
C SER A 274 -13.92 16.51 -3.24
N GLY A 275 -13.38 17.70 -3.51
CA GLY A 275 -14.18 18.84 -3.97
C GLY A 275 -14.86 19.64 -2.85
N ASP A 276 -14.62 19.33 -1.57
CA ASP A 276 -15.12 20.14 -0.45
C ASP A 276 -14.45 21.55 -0.50
N PRO A 277 -15.23 22.63 -0.65
CA PRO A 277 -14.69 23.98 -0.74
C PRO A 277 -14.02 24.48 0.55
N LYS A 278 -14.19 23.77 1.68
CA LYS A 278 -13.59 24.11 2.98
C LYS A 278 -12.30 23.36 3.26
N MET A 279 -11.83 22.58 2.28
CA MET A 279 -10.60 21.80 2.44
C MET A 279 -9.39 22.66 2.78
N SER A 280 -8.61 22.18 3.73
CA SER A 280 -7.32 22.76 4.13
C SER A 280 -6.38 21.68 4.62
N HIS A 281 -5.08 21.94 4.55
CA HIS A 281 -4.08 21.03 5.14
C HIS A 281 -4.29 20.82 6.67
N GLN A 282 -4.84 21.83 7.35
CA GLN A 282 -5.14 21.74 8.78
C GLN A 282 -6.28 20.73 9.06
N SER A 283 -7.34 20.73 8.23
CA SER A 283 -8.45 19.76 8.38
C SER A 283 -8.01 18.30 8.14
N VAL A 284 -7.00 18.09 7.27
CA VAL A 284 -6.37 16.78 7.06
C VAL A 284 -5.68 16.30 8.35
N LEU A 285 -4.91 17.17 9.02
CA LEU A 285 -4.23 16.82 10.27
C LEU A 285 -5.22 16.47 11.38
N GLU A 286 -6.28 17.27 11.54
CA GLU A 286 -7.34 17.02 12.53
C GLU A 286 -8.10 15.70 12.26
N ALA A 287 -8.31 15.34 11.00
CA ALA A 287 -8.89 14.05 10.65
C ALA A 287 -7.95 12.89 11.00
N ALA A 288 -6.65 13.05 10.74
CA ALA A 288 -5.64 12.05 11.09
C ALA A 288 -5.59 11.78 12.60
N GLU A 289 -5.68 12.81 13.43
CA GLU A 289 -5.74 12.67 14.89
C GLU A 289 -6.95 11.85 15.35
N ARG A 290 -8.11 12.03 14.73
CA ARG A 290 -9.34 11.29 15.11
C ARG A 290 -9.27 9.79 14.83
N HIS A 291 -8.52 9.38 13.81
CA HIS A 291 -8.40 7.97 13.38
C HIS A 291 -7.06 7.34 13.74
N ALA A 292 -6.22 8.06 14.49
CA ALA A 292 -4.85 7.64 14.81
C ALA A 292 -4.82 6.27 15.51
N ASP A 293 -5.68 6.07 16.52
CA ASP A 293 -5.71 4.83 17.31
C ASP A 293 -6.15 3.63 16.48
N ASP A 294 -7.19 3.78 15.67
CA ASP A 294 -7.67 2.69 14.81
C ASP A 294 -6.66 2.34 13.73
N PHE A 295 -6.00 3.35 13.14
CA PHE A 295 -4.94 3.13 12.17
C PHE A 295 -3.74 2.41 12.81
N GLU A 296 -3.31 2.81 14.02
CA GLU A 296 -2.26 2.14 14.78
C GLU A 296 -2.61 0.67 15.04
N ARG A 297 -3.83 0.41 15.56
CA ARG A 297 -4.30 -0.95 15.85
C ARG A 297 -4.32 -1.83 14.61
N LEU A 298 -4.77 -1.28 13.47
CA LEU A 298 -4.80 -1.97 12.19
C LEU A 298 -3.38 -2.35 11.74
N VAL A 299 -2.45 -1.40 11.71
CA VAL A 299 -1.05 -1.65 11.30
C VAL A 299 -0.41 -2.70 12.20
N ARG A 300 -0.54 -2.59 13.52
CA ARG A 300 0.02 -3.55 14.47
C ARG A 300 -0.60 -4.94 14.32
N GLY A 301 -1.91 -5.01 14.08
CA GLY A 301 -2.61 -6.27 13.83
C GLY A 301 -2.09 -6.98 12.58
N VAL A 302 -1.88 -6.23 11.48
CA VAL A 302 -1.31 -6.78 10.25
C VAL A 302 0.13 -7.24 10.47
N LEU A 303 0.97 -6.42 11.11
CA LEU A 303 2.38 -6.78 11.39
C LEU A 303 2.52 -8.09 12.20
N ARG A 304 1.61 -8.35 13.15
CA ARG A 304 1.66 -9.57 13.98
C ARG A 304 1.31 -10.85 13.22
N LEU A 305 0.66 -10.73 12.07
CA LEU A 305 0.23 -11.85 11.25
C LEU A 305 1.13 -12.09 10.03
N LEU A 306 2.12 -11.21 9.82
CA LEU A 306 3.21 -11.41 8.87
C LEU A 306 4.30 -12.29 9.45
#